data_020dce4632be1efd50b4ee6fd87dcf5a
#
_entry.id   020dce4632be1efd50b4ee6fd87dcf5a
#
_cell.length_a   1.000
_cell.length_b   1.000
_cell.length_c   1.000
_cell.angle_alpha   90.00
_cell.angle_beta   90.00
_cell.angle_gamma   90.00
#
_symmetry.space_group_name_H-M   'P 1'
#
loop_
_entity.id
_entity.type
_entity.pdbx_description
1 polymer ?
#
loop_
_entity_poly.entity_id
_entity_poly.type
_entity_poly.pdbx_seq_one_letter_code
_entity_poly.pdbx_strand_id
1 'polypeptide(L)'
;MENHLSMEALQAGLPLVQQAPSGNGRLTMIVSRPAVDERVMLDTAVLTHANGLEGDTWREREKKYFPDGHVEPDRQITLVSIRALKVICPDETLWPLAGDQLYVDMDLSPENLPPGQQVKVGTAVLQITAEEHRGCLKYAQRFGNDALKFVNQDGWPLRLRGIYARVVQDGSIRVGDIVTKTASG
;
A
#
# COMPACT_ATOMS: atom_id res chain seq x y z
N MET A 1 -2.39 -10.89 -25.12
CA MET A 1 -1.09 -10.21 -24.81
C MET A 1 -1.45 -9.12 -23.82
N GLU A 2 -1.01 -9.26 -22.56
CA GLU A 2 -1.15 -8.19 -21.58
C GLU A 2 -0.36 -6.99 -22.08
N ASN A 3 -1.03 -5.89 -22.30
CA ASN A 3 -0.44 -4.68 -22.89
C ASN A 3 0.21 -3.88 -21.76
N HIS A 4 1.38 -4.34 -21.27
CA HIS A 4 2.15 -3.62 -20.26
C HIS A 4 2.66 -2.29 -20.81
N LEU A 5 2.67 -1.25 -19.98
CA LEU A 5 3.15 0.07 -20.38
C LEU A 5 4.67 0.10 -20.51
N SER A 6 5.16 0.89 -21.47
CA SER A 6 6.59 1.16 -21.61
C SER A 6 7.10 2.11 -20.53
N MET A 7 8.41 2.11 -20.27
CA MET A 7 9.03 3.03 -19.32
C MET A 7 8.73 4.50 -19.65
N GLU A 8 8.73 4.88 -20.91
CA GLU A 8 8.39 6.24 -21.35
C GLU A 8 6.96 6.62 -20.95
N ALA A 9 5.98 5.73 -21.16
CA ALA A 9 4.60 5.98 -20.77
C ALA A 9 4.45 6.09 -19.24
N LEU A 10 5.17 5.25 -18.48
CA LEU A 10 5.18 5.30 -17.02
C LEU A 10 5.76 6.63 -16.50
N GLN A 11 6.89 7.07 -17.06
CA GLN A 11 7.53 8.33 -16.68
C GLN A 11 6.65 9.55 -17.03
N ALA A 12 5.95 9.52 -18.15
CA ALA A 12 5.00 10.56 -18.54
C ALA A 12 3.83 10.71 -17.53
N GLY A 13 3.52 9.67 -16.78
CA GLY A 13 2.48 9.68 -15.75
C GLY A 13 2.89 10.27 -14.39
N LEU A 14 4.19 10.50 -14.12
CA LEU A 14 4.68 11.01 -12.83
C LEU A 14 3.98 12.29 -12.33
N PRO A 15 3.66 13.29 -13.19
CA PRO A 15 2.95 14.49 -12.74
C PRO A 15 1.61 14.19 -12.06
N LEU A 16 0.91 13.12 -12.44
CA LEU A 16 -0.33 12.72 -11.77
C LEU A 16 -0.07 12.30 -10.31
N VAL A 17 1.00 11.57 -10.07
CA VAL A 17 1.36 11.13 -8.71
C VAL A 17 1.79 12.32 -7.85
N GLN A 18 2.59 13.24 -8.41
CA GLN A 18 3.09 14.43 -7.71
C GLN A 18 1.97 15.41 -7.30
N GLN A 19 0.80 15.32 -7.92
CA GLN A 19 -0.39 16.10 -7.57
C GLN A 19 -1.23 15.43 -6.46
N ALA A 20 -0.75 14.36 -5.85
CA ALA A 20 -1.47 13.71 -4.74
C ALA A 20 -1.55 14.65 -3.52
N PRO A 21 -2.68 14.65 -2.78
CA PRO A 21 -2.84 15.52 -1.63
C PRO A 21 -1.85 15.18 -0.51
N SER A 22 -1.15 16.18 0.01
CA SER A 22 -0.18 16.04 1.12
C SER A 22 -0.80 16.23 2.51
N GLY A 23 -2.02 16.72 2.59
CA GLY A 23 -2.75 16.93 3.84
C GLY A 23 -3.60 15.72 4.21
N ASN A 24 -4.88 15.83 3.93
CA ASN A 24 -5.84 14.74 4.10
C ASN A 24 -5.94 13.94 2.81
N GLY A 25 -5.80 12.62 2.91
CA GLY A 25 -6.07 11.68 1.83
C GLY A 25 -7.43 11.02 1.98
N ARG A 26 -7.73 10.09 1.09
CA ARG A 26 -8.95 9.28 1.11
C ARG A 26 -8.62 7.81 0.92
N LEU A 27 -9.21 6.95 1.74
CA LEU A 27 -9.20 5.50 1.55
C LEU A 27 -10.18 5.14 0.42
N THR A 28 -9.67 4.61 -0.68
CA THR A 28 -10.46 4.38 -1.89
C THR A 28 -10.79 2.91 -2.13
N MET A 29 -9.96 2.00 -1.59
CA MET A 29 -10.17 0.56 -1.70
C MET A 29 -9.52 -0.14 -0.51
N ILE A 30 -10.15 -1.23 -0.05
CA ILE A 30 -9.61 -2.14 0.96
C ILE A 30 -9.56 -3.53 0.33
N VAL A 31 -8.43 -4.20 0.42
CA VAL A 31 -8.23 -5.55 -0.13
C VAL A 31 -7.67 -6.48 0.95
N SER A 32 -8.39 -7.54 1.27
CA SER A 32 -7.88 -8.65 2.06
C SER A 32 -7.24 -9.71 1.14
N ARG A 33 -6.24 -10.40 1.68
CA ARG A 33 -5.50 -11.47 1.02
C ARG A 33 -5.66 -12.76 1.83
N PRO A 34 -6.87 -13.40 1.81
CA PRO A 34 -7.18 -14.53 2.70
C PRO A 34 -6.39 -15.79 2.36
N ALA A 35 -5.92 -15.93 1.13
CA ALA A 35 -5.05 -17.02 0.69
C ALA A 35 -4.04 -16.58 -0.36
N VAL A 36 -3.13 -17.48 -0.73
CA VAL A 36 -2.14 -17.21 -1.79
C VAL A 36 -2.87 -16.92 -3.11
N ASP A 37 -2.52 -15.79 -3.73
CA ASP A 37 -3.10 -15.28 -4.98
C ASP A 37 -4.61 -14.98 -4.93
N GLU A 38 -5.24 -15.06 -3.77
CA GLU A 38 -6.63 -14.63 -3.54
C GLU A 38 -6.69 -13.17 -3.11
N ARG A 39 -7.69 -12.45 -3.58
CA ARG A 39 -7.95 -11.03 -3.30
C ARG A 39 -9.45 -10.82 -3.11
N VAL A 40 -9.81 -10.24 -1.98
CA VAL A 40 -11.20 -9.91 -1.65
C VAL A 40 -11.29 -8.41 -1.37
N MET A 41 -12.08 -7.71 -2.17
CA MET A 41 -12.38 -6.30 -1.92
C MET A 41 -13.42 -6.19 -0.81
N LEU A 42 -13.20 -5.26 0.11
CA LEU A 42 -14.04 -5.03 1.28
C LEU A 42 -14.54 -3.58 1.29
N ASP A 43 -15.80 -3.37 1.67
CA ASP A 43 -16.33 -2.03 1.93
C ASP A 43 -15.90 -1.51 3.32
N THR A 44 -15.77 -2.43 4.28
CA THR A 44 -15.34 -2.16 5.65
C THR A 44 -14.39 -3.23 6.14
N ALA A 45 -13.49 -2.86 7.04
CA ALA A 45 -12.57 -3.82 7.68
C ALA A 45 -12.25 -3.38 9.11
N VAL A 46 -11.70 -4.31 9.88
CA VAL A 46 -11.15 -4.06 11.21
C VAL A 46 -9.62 -4.20 11.14
N LEU A 47 -8.93 -3.25 11.73
CA LEU A 47 -7.47 -3.28 11.90
C LEU A 47 -7.16 -3.53 13.37
N THR A 48 -6.26 -4.48 13.65
CA THR A 48 -5.84 -4.81 15.01
C THR A 48 -4.31 -4.95 15.12
N HIS A 49 -3.76 -4.64 16.30
CA HIS A 49 -2.34 -4.92 16.59
C HIS A 49 -2.00 -6.40 16.38
N ALA A 50 -2.92 -7.30 16.71
CA ALA A 50 -2.65 -8.72 16.68
C ALA A 50 -2.56 -9.28 15.27
N ASN A 51 -3.45 -8.85 14.36
CA ASN A 51 -3.65 -9.50 13.06
C ASN A 51 -3.44 -8.56 11.87
N GLY A 52 -3.23 -7.26 12.11
CA GLY A 52 -3.25 -6.27 11.03
C GLY A 52 -4.67 -6.10 10.51
N LEU A 53 -4.90 -6.33 9.23
CA LEU A 53 -6.24 -6.36 8.65
C LEU A 53 -6.86 -7.74 8.95
N GLU A 54 -7.98 -7.76 9.65
CA GLU A 54 -8.68 -9.00 9.99
C GLU A 54 -9.10 -9.75 8.72
N GLY A 55 -8.82 -11.04 8.68
CA GLY A 55 -9.04 -11.90 7.52
C GLY A 55 -7.95 -11.84 6.45
N ASP A 56 -6.85 -11.10 6.67
CA ASP A 56 -5.65 -11.14 5.83
C ASP A 56 -4.64 -12.17 6.37
N THR A 57 -3.84 -12.75 5.50
CA THR A 57 -2.82 -13.76 5.85
C THR A 57 -1.44 -13.14 6.17
N TRP A 58 -1.37 -11.84 6.51
CA TRP A 58 -0.09 -11.23 6.83
C TRP A 58 0.69 -12.04 7.88
N ARG A 59 0.05 -12.39 8.99
CA ARG A 59 0.68 -13.08 10.12
C ARG A 59 1.25 -14.45 9.73
N GLU A 60 0.49 -15.23 8.93
CA GLU A 60 0.92 -16.54 8.46
C GLU A 60 2.07 -16.45 7.46
N ARG A 61 2.10 -15.38 6.66
CA ARG A 61 3.20 -15.12 5.71
C ARG A 61 4.46 -14.72 6.43
N GLU A 62 4.38 -13.83 7.43
CA GLU A 62 5.54 -13.41 8.21
C GLU A 62 6.19 -14.60 8.94
N LYS A 63 5.42 -15.50 9.56
CA LYS A 63 5.94 -16.71 10.20
C LYS A 63 6.80 -17.60 9.30
N LYS A 64 6.60 -17.53 7.98
CA LYS A 64 7.42 -18.28 7.02
C LYS A 64 8.82 -17.69 6.84
N TYR A 65 8.98 -16.39 7.09
CA TYR A 65 10.28 -15.72 7.00
C TYR A 65 11.07 -15.80 8.31
N PHE A 66 10.38 -16.05 9.44
CA PHE A 66 10.98 -16.14 10.76
C PHE A 66 10.74 -17.53 11.38
N PRO A 67 11.75 -18.45 11.29
CA PRO A 67 11.62 -19.83 11.77
C PRO A 67 11.25 -19.98 13.25
N ASP A 68 11.55 -18.97 14.07
CA ASP A 68 11.19 -18.90 15.49
C ASP A 68 9.72 -18.49 15.73
N GLY A 69 8.96 -18.25 14.66
CA GLY A 69 7.57 -17.83 14.72
C GLY A 69 7.37 -16.35 15.07
N HIS A 70 8.46 -15.57 15.11
CA HIS A 70 8.37 -14.11 15.21
C HIS A 70 7.52 -13.53 14.07
N VAL A 71 6.85 -12.43 14.32
CA VAL A 71 6.06 -11.70 13.33
C VAL A 71 6.53 -10.26 13.35
N GLU A 72 6.97 -9.74 12.20
CA GLU A 72 7.48 -8.37 12.10
C GLU A 72 6.33 -7.37 11.91
N PRO A 73 5.94 -6.64 12.99
CA PRO A 73 4.80 -5.74 12.92
C PRO A 73 5.03 -4.55 11.97
N ASP A 74 6.27 -4.24 11.66
CA ASP A 74 6.61 -3.12 10.80
C ASP A 74 6.25 -3.36 9.32
N ARG A 75 5.85 -4.61 8.97
CA ARG A 75 5.32 -5.00 7.65
C ARG A 75 3.84 -5.37 7.66
N GLN A 76 3.13 -4.98 8.71
CA GLN A 76 1.78 -5.46 8.99
C GLN A 76 0.74 -5.00 7.97
N ILE A 77 0.77 -3.72 7.62
CA ILE A 77 -0.16 -3.09 6.67
C ILE A 77 0.62 -2.48 5.52
N THR A 78 0.12 -2.66 4.30
CA THR A 78 0.64 -1.99 3.12
C THR A 78 -0.34 -0.95 2.62
N LEU A 79 0.14 0.27 2.36
CA LEU A 79 -0.60 1.33 1.69
C LEU A 79 0.01 1.61 0.32
N VAL A 80 -0.82 1.79 -0.69
CA VAL A 80 -0.40 2.17 -2.04
C VAL A 80 -1.24 3.35 -2.55
N SER A 81 -0.59 4.27 -3.29
CA SER A 81 -1.30 5.38 -3.93
C SER A 81 -2.07 4.90 -5.15
N ILE A 82 -3.38 5.23 -5.22
CA ILE A 82 -4.17 4.95 -6.42
C ILE A 82 -3.65 5.70 -7.65
N ARG A 83 -3.02 6.86 -7.45
CA ARG A 83 -2.44 7.61 -8.56
C ARG A 83 -1.24 6.89 -9.16
N ALA A 84 -0.42 6.25 -8.32
CA ALA A 84 0.66 5.39 -8.80
C ALA A 84 0.09 4.21 -9.60
N LEU A 85 -0.98 3.58 -9.13
CA LEU A 85 -1.62 2.48 -9.86
C LEU A 85 -2.25 2.92 -11.17
N LYS A 86 -2.88 4.10 -11.24
CA LYS A 86 -3.40 4.66 -12.50
C LYS A 86 -2.31 4.84 -13.56
N VAL A 87 -1.11 5.20 -13.13
CA VAL A 87 0.06 5.33 -14.01
C VAL A 87 0.58 3.96 -14.44
N ILE A 88 0.61 2.98 -13.53
CA ILE A 88 1.19 1.66 -13.77
C ILE A 88 0.25 0.75 -14.57
N CYS A 89 -1.05 0.81 -14.27
CA CYS A 89 -2.07 -0.04 -14.84
C CYS A 89 -3.38 0.75 -15.04
N PRO A 90 -3.72 1.15 -16.28
CA PRO A 90 -4.96 1.86 -16.56
C PRO A 90 -6.22 1.05 -16.27
N ASP A 91 -6.13 -0.29 -16.27
CA ASP A 91 -7.25 -1.18 -15.92
C ASP A 91 -7.39 -1.30 -14.40
N GLU A 92 -8.35 -0.58 -13.84
CA GLU A 92 -8.62 -0.55 -12.40
C GLU A 92 -9.01 -1.91 -11.83
N THR A 93 -9.55 -2.82 -12.65
CA THR A 93 -9.94 -4.17 -12.21
C THR A 93 -8.74 -5.03 -11.81
N LEU A 94 -7.55 -4.67 -12.29
CA LEU A 94 -6.29 -5.35 -11.97
C LEU A 94 -5.57 -4.78 -10.75
N TRP A 95 -6.00 -3.64 -10.20
CA TRP A 95 -5.31 -3.01 -9.06
C TRP A 95 -5.19 -3.90 -7.83
N PRO A 96 -6.19 -4.72 -7.45
CA PRO A 96 -6.04 -5.64 -6.31
C PRO A 96 -4.84 -6.60 -6.45
N LEU A 97 -4.38 -6.84 -7.69
CA LEU A 97 -3.21 -7.67 -7.95
C LEU A 97 -1.89 -7.00 -7.52
N ALA A 98 -1.86 -5.69 -7.26
CA ALA A 98 -0.68 -5.05 -6.66
C ALA A 98 -0.30 -5.70 -5.33
N GLY A 99 -1.29 -6.24 -4.62
CA GLY A 99 -1.07 -7.06 -3.43
C GLY A 99 -1.02 -6.25 -2.14
N ASP A 100 -1.45 -5.01 -2.19
CA ASP A 100 -1.58 -4.12 -1.03
C ASP A 100 -2.94 -4.30 -0.35
N GLN A 101 -3.06 -3.83 0.91
CA GLN A 101 -4.32 -3.89 1.65
C GLN A 101 -5.11 -2.58 1.58
N LEU A 102 -4.45 -1.42 1.69
CA LEU A 102 -5.10 -0.12 1.69
C LEU A 102 -4.66 0.70 0.48
N TYR A 103 -5.62 1.14 -0.30
CA TYR A 103 -5.43 1.94 -1.51
C TYR A 103 -5.91 3.35 -1.22
N VAL A 104 -5.01 4.32 -1.28
CA VAL A 104 -5.29 5.68 -0.83
C VAL A 104 -5.01 6.72 -1.91
N ASP A 105 -5.80 7.77 -1.97
CA ASP A 105 -5.48 8.99 -2.71
C ASP A 105 -4.77 9.95 -1.76
N MET A 106 -3.45 9.80 -1.66
CA MET A 106 -2.59 10.57 -0.78
C MET A 106 -1.15 10.51 -1.28
N ASP A 107 -0.39 11.56 -1.04
CA ASP A 107 1.05 11.57 -1.21
C ASP A 107 1.71 10.67 -0.15
N LEU A 108 2.40 9.62 -0.61
CA LEU A 108 3.10 8.67 0.25
C LEU A 108 4.62 8.94 0.35
N SER A 109 5.09 10.06 -0.22
CA SER A 109 6.51 10.40 -0.20
C SER A 109 7.06 10.52 1.23
N PRO A 110 8.38 10.36 1.43
CA PRO A 110 9.01 10.53 2.74
C PRO A 110 8.83 11.94 3.32
N GLU A 111 8.69 12.94 2.47
CA GLU A 111 8.45 14.34 2.86
C GLU A 111 7.08 14.51 3.50
N ASN A 112 6.07 13.79 3.01
CA ASN A 112 4.72 13.86 3.55
C ASN A 112 4.49 12.86 4.69
N LEU A 113 4.96 11.61 4.52
CA LEU A 113 4.76 10.52 5.47
C LEU A 113 6.11 9.89 5.89
N PRO A 114 6.95 10.60 6.66
CA PRO A 114 8.20 10.03 7.14
C PRO A 114 7.94 8.83 8.06
N PRO A 115 8.92 7.91 8.23
CA PRO A 115 8.85 6.88 9.25
C PRO A 115 8.54 7.47 10.64
N GLY A 116 7.64 6.82 11.37
CA GLY A 116 7.14 7.30 12.65
C GLY A 116 5.89 8.19 12.55
N GLN A 117 5.60 8.77 11.39
CA GLN A 117 4.37 9.54 11.21
C GLN A 117 3.15 8.64 11.44
N GLN A 118 2.22 9.13 12.24
CA GLN A 118 0.94 8.45 12.42
C GLN A 118 -0.13 9.03 11.51
N VAL A 119 -1.02 8.16 11.04
CA VAL A 119 -2.20 8.51 10.26
C VAL A 119 -3.43 7.85 10.89
N LYS A 120 -4.50 8.62 11.00
CA LYS A 120 -5.81 8.12 11.41
C LYS A 120 -6.63 7.81 10.17
N VAL A 121 -7.29 6.65 10.17
CA VAL A 121 -8.27 6.26 9.16
C VAL A 121 -9.45 5.57 9.86
N GLY A 122 -10.67 6.07 9.66
CA GLY A 122 -11.81 5.65 10.46
C GLY A 122 -11.57 5.86 11.96
N THR A 123 -11.63 4.78 12.74
CA THR A 123 -11.28 4.80 14.17
C THR A 123 -9.89 4.18 14.46
N ALA A 124 -9.21 3.61 13.46
CA ALA A 124 -7.88 3.06 13.59
C ALA A 124 -6.80 4.14 13.45
N VAL A 125 -5.64 3.89 14.07
CA VAL A 125 -4.42 4.67 13.86
C VAL A 125 -3.30 3.75 13.41
N LEU A 126 -2.63 4.13 12.33
CA LEU A 126 -1.48 3.47 11.76
C LEU A 126 -0.22 4.33 11.96
N GLN A 127 0.92 3.70 12.18
CA GLN A 127 2.22 4.35 12.16
C GLN A 127 3.02 3.87 10.96
N ILE A 128 3.51 4.82 10.15
CA ILE A 128 4.37 4.55 9.00
C ILE A 128 5.70 4.00 9.50
N THR A 129 6.19 2.93 8.89
CA THR A 129 7.43 2.27 9.31
C THR A 129 8.59 2.60 8.38
N ALA A 130 9.80 2.25 8.81
CA ALA A 130 11.01 2.45 8.01
C ALA A 130 11.27 1.32 7.00
N GLU A 131 10.43 0.27 7.03
CA GLU A 131 10.59 -0.86 6.12
C GLU A 131 10.39 -0.46 4.67
N GLU A 132 11.27 -0.93 3.80
CA GLU A 132 11.23 -0.65 2.37
C GLU A 132 10.21 -1.56 1.66
N HIS A 133 9.23 -0.96 1.02
CA HIS A 133 8.27 -1.70 0.21
C HIS A 133 8.70 -1.70 -1.26
N ARG A 134 9.29 -2.81 -1.71
CA ARG A 134 9.79 -2.97 -3.08
C ARG A 134 8.90 -3.88 -3.92
N GLY A 135 8.85 -3.62 -5.22
CA GLY A 135 8.27 -4.54 -6.19
C GLY A 135 9.12 -5.81 -6.30
N CYS A 136 8.46 -6.94 -6.50
CA CYS A 136 9.09 -8.26 -6.64
C CYS A 136 8.76 -8.90 -8.00
N LEU A 137 9.26 -10.11 -8.27
CA LEU A 137 8.99 -10.83 -9.52
C LEU A 137 7.49 -11.02 -9.80
N LYS A 138 6.67 -11.25 -8.78
CA LYS A 138 5.20 -11.32 -8.96
C LYS A 138 4.62 -9.99 -9.46
N TYR A 139 5.19 -8.86 -9.04
CA TYR A 139 4.80 -7.54 -9.53
C TYR A 139 5.12 -7.39 -11.02
N ALA A 140 6.31 -7.83 -11.43
CA ALA A 140 6.70 -7.82 -12.85
C ALA A 140 5.81 -8.72 -13.71
N GLN A 141 5.42 -9.89 -13.20
CA GLN A 141 4.50 -10.80 -13.91
C GLN A 141 3.13 -10.18 -14.14
N ARG A 142 2.66 -9.31 -13.23
CA ARG A 142 1.33 -8.68 -13.28
C ARG A 142 1.33 -7.38 -14.08
N PHE A 143 2.35 -6.56 -13.94
CA PHE A 143 2.39 -5.20 -14.47
C PHE A 143 3.54 -4.94 -15.45
N GLY A 144 4.41 -5.92 -15.70
CA GLY A 144 5.54 -5.80 -16.61
C GLY A 144 6.86 -5.45 -15.93
N ASN A 145 7.95 -5.75 -16.65
CA ASN A 145 9.30 -5.48 -16.17
C ASN A 145 9.60 -3.98 -16.04
N ASP A 146 9.08 -3.18 -16.96
CA ASP A 146 9.26 -1.72 -16.90
C ASP A 146 8.55 -1.13 -15.67
N ALA A 147 7.35 -1.61 -15.34
CA ALA A 147 6.66 -1.21 -14.12
C ALA A 147 7.47 -1.60 -12.86
N LEU A 148 8.06 -2.80 -12.82
CA LEU A 148 8.94 -3.21 -11.72
C LEU A 148 10.14 -2.30 -11.56
N LYS A 149 10.84 -1.98 -12.66
CA LYS A 149 11.97 -1.04 -12.65
C LYS A 149 11.52 0.35 -12.22
N PHE A 150 10.41 0.83 -12.78
CA PHE A 150 9.86 2.14 -12.51
C PHE A 150 9.59 2.33 -11.00
N VAL A 151 8.86 1.43 -10.34
CA VAL A 151 8.55 1.58 -8.91
C VAL A 151 9.77 1.42 -8.01
N ASN A 152 10.78 0.64 -8.41
CA ASN A 152 11.97 0.34 -7.61
C ASN A 152 13.15 1.31 -7.85
N GLN A 153 13.10 2.12 -8.91
CA GLN A 153 14.17 3.04 -9.31
C GLN A 153 13.63 4.47 -9.44
N ASP A 154 13.05 4.83 -10.58
CA ASP A 154 12.60 6.20 -10.88
C ASP A 154 11.52 6.70 -9.92
N GLY A 155 10.60 5.83 -9.56
CA GLY A 155 9.50 6.09 -8.64
C GLY A 155 9.83 5.90 -7.16
N TRP A 156 11.05 5.45 -6.86
CA TRP A 156 11.48 5.18 -5.49
C TRP A 156 11.37 6.39 -4.56
N PRO A 157 11.82 7.60 -4.96
CA PRO A 157 11.68 8.79 -4.12
C PRO A 157 10.23 9.13 -3.77
N LEU A 158 9.26 8.76 -4.62
CA LEU A 158 7.83 8.98 -4.42
C LEU A 158 7.12 7.76 -3.80
N ARG A 159 7.87 6.71 -3.48
CA ARG A 159 7.34 5.45 -2.92
C ARG A 159 6.17 4.88 -3.75
N LEU A 160 6.34 4.83 -5.09
CA LEU A 160 5.28 4.39 -6.01
C LEU A 160 4.84 2.93 -5.77
N ARG A 161 5.71 2.08 -5.20
CA ARG A 161 5.32 0.72 -4.79
C ARG A 161 4.44 0.72 -3.54
N GLY A 162 4.37 1.82 -2.82
CA GLY A 162 3.67 1.93 -1.56
C GLY A 162 4.61 1.94 -0.35
N ILE A 163 4.01 1.90 0.83
CA ILE A 163 4.69 1.97 2.13
C ILE A 163 4.14 0.91 3.08
N TYR A 164 4.94 0.59 4.10
CA TYR A 164 4.49 -0.21 5.23
C TYR A 164 4.04 0.65 6.40
N ALA A 165 3.10 0.11 7.16
CA ALA A 165 2.64 0.65 8.42
C ALA A 165 2.32 -0.47 9.41
N ARG A 166 2.27 -0.13 10.69
CA ARG A 166 1.76 -0.98 11.77
C ARG A 166 0.55 -0.35 12.43
N VAL A 167 -0.33 -1.16 12.96
CA VAL A 167 -1.47 -0.69 13.75
C VAL A 167 -0.97 -0.25 15.11
N VAL A 168 -1.28 0.99 15.52
CA VAL A 168 -0.97 1.52 16.86
C VAL A 168 -2.23 1.81 17.68
N GLN A 169 -3.39 1.80 17.04
CA GLN A 169 -4.70 1.79 17.69
C GLN A 169 -5.66 0.95 16.86
N ASP A 170 -6.24 -0.05 17.47
CA ASP A 170 -7.26 -0.88 16.86
C ASP A 170 -8.49 -0.05 16.46
N GLY A 171 -9.13 -0.42 15.35
CA GLY A 171 -10.31 0.30 14.90
C GLY A 171 -10.90 -0.25 13.61
N SER A 172 -12.04 0.33 13.25
CA SER A 172 -12.74 0.01 12.00
C SER A 172 -12.47 1.07 10.96
N ILE A 173 -12.36 0.64 9.71
CA ILE A 173 -12.15 1.48 8.53
C ILE A 173 -13.22 1.17 7.48
N ARG A 174 -13.54 2.16 6.66
CA ARG A 174 -14.50 2.05 5.56
C ARG A 174 -13.95 2.74 4.31
N VAL A 175 -14.23 2.18 3.14
CA VAL A 175 -14.00 2.88 1.86
C VAL A 175 -14.67 4.24 1.88
N GLY A 176 -13.91 5.29 1.54
CA GLY A 176 -14.34 6.69 1.62
C GLY A 176 -13.87 7.43 2.87
N ASP A 177 -13.35 6.73 3.88
CA ASP A 177 -12.78 7.38 5.08
C ASP A 177 -11.63 8.33 4.71
N ILE A 178 -11.54 9.42 5.45
CA ILE A 178 -10.43 10.36 5.34
C ILE A 178 -9.21 9.77 6.05
N VAL A 179 -8.08 9.82 5.37
CA VAL A 179 -6.77 9.49 5.93
C VAL A 179 -6.12 10.80 6.37
N THR A 180 -5.95 10.99 7.67
CA THR A 180 -5.47 12.25 8.25
C THR A 180 -4.17 12.02 9.03
N LYS A 181 -3.17 12.84 8.79
CA LYS A 181 -1.97 12.85 9.64
C LYS A 181 -2.36 13.29 11.05
N THR A 182 -1.89 12.55 12.06
CA THR A 182 -2.01 12.98 13.45
C THR A 182 -0.73 13.69 13.87
N ALA A 183 -0.82 14.54 14.89
CA ALA A 183 0.38 15.12 15.48
C ALA A 183 1.31 13.98 15.95
N SER A 184 2.60 14.08 15.63
CA SER A 184 3.59 13.16 16.18
C SER A 184 3.61 13.34 17.70
N GLY A 185 3.34 12.27 18.43
CA GLY A 185 3.40 12.26 19.88
C GLY A 185 4.86 12.39 20.37
#